data_57af4410e0bf2b0746dafc24dfc7f851
#
_entry.id   57af4410e0bf2b0746dafc24dfc7f851
#
_cell.length_a   1.000
_cell.length_b   1.000
_cell.length_c   1.000
_cell.angle_alpha   90.00
_cell.angle_beta   90.00
_cell.angle_gamma   90.00
#
_symmetry.space_group_name_H-M   'P 1'
#
loop_
_entity.id
_entity.type
_entity.pdbx_description
1 polymer ?
#
loop_
_entity_poly.entity_id
_entity_poly.type
_entity_poly.pdbx_seq_one_letter_code
_entity_poly.pdbx_strand_id
1 'polypeptide(L)'
;NYTDPARKFIQREYTDEEYAKELKKIEERFIPFLHICRENHTAIRIGVNHGSLSDRIRNRYGDTPEGIVESCMEFLRICQKEHFDDVVISIKASNTMVMVRSVRLLIDAMDKADMHYPLHLGVTEAGEGEDGRIKSAVGIGALLADGIGDTVRVSLSEEPEAEIPVARHLVDYVTSRAGHLLIPGEKAIDFDWLHPSRRPTKPVRNIGGEQVPVVISSNADDTKADYI
;
A
#
# COMPACT_ATOMS: atom_id res chain seq x y z
N ASN A 1 -12.43 10.65 6.22
CA ASN A 1 -13.54 11.34 5.54
C ASN A 1 -14.62 11.85 6.49
N TYR A 2 -14.84 11.21 7.65
CA TYR A 2 -15.79 11.70 8.65
C TYR A 2 -15.29 12.97 9.35
N THR A 3 -14.01 13.01 9.65
CA THR A 3 -13.36 14.08 10.40
C THR A 3 -12.61 15.06 9.51
N ASP A 4 -12.14 14.60 8.36
CA ASP A 4 -11.49 15.43 7.35
C ASP A 4 -12.49 15.67 6.19
N PRO A 5 -12.83 16.93 5.85
CA PRO A 5 -13.81 17.24 4.83
C PRO A 5 -13.49 16.55 3.51
N ALA A 6 -14.53 16.09 2.86
CA ALA A 6 -14.42 15.41 1.59
C ALA A 6 -13.60 16.21 0.59
N ARG A 7 -12.76 15.50 -0.14
CA ARG A 7 -12.01 15.96 -1.29
C ARG A 7 -12.88 16.78 -2.24
N LYS A 8 -12.53 18.03 -2.44
CA LYS A 8 -13.21 18.95 -3.37
C LYS A 8 -12.42 19.19 -4.64
N PHE A 9 -11.24 18.55 -4.79
CA PHE A 9 -10.29 18.75 -5.88
C PHE A 9 -9.81 20.21 -6.03
N ILE A 10 -9.80 20.95 -4.95
CA ILE A 10 -9.35 22.33 -4.94
C ILE A 10 -7.83 22.31 -4.84
N GLN A 11 -7.15 22.86 -5.84
CA GLN A 11 -5.75 23.21 -5.73
C GLN A 11 -5.63 24.50 -4.92
N ARG A 12 -5.16 24.37 -3.69
CA ARG A 12 -4.93 25.47 -2.80
C ARG A 12 -3.70 25.18 -1.95
N GLU A 13 -2.76 26.10 -1.92
CA GLU A 13 -1.67 26.03 -0.96
C GLU A 13 -2.22 26.35 0.44
N TYR A 14 -1.85 25.53 1.41
CA TYR A 14 -2.17 25.74 2.81
C TYR A 14 -0.94 26.31 3.51
N THR A 15 -1.08 27.45 4.21
CA THR A 15 -0.04 27.88 5.15
C THR A 15 0.05 26.93 6.33
N ASP A 16 1.16 26.98 7.08
CA ASP A 16 1.32 26.11 8.26
C ASP A 16 0.24 26.37 9.31
N GLU A 17 -0.17 27.62 9.47
CA GLU A 17 -1.25 27.98 10.40
C GLU A 17 -2.61 27.42 9.93
N GLU A 18 -2.91 27.49 8.63
CA GLU A 18 -4.14 26.92 8.07
C GLU A 18 -4.16 25.40 8.21
N TYR A 19 -3.01 24.76 7.94
CA TYR A 19 -2.86 23.32 8.10
C TYR A 19 -3.08 22.90 9.55
N ALA A 20 -2.45 23.60 10.51
CA ALA A 20 -2.62 23.33 11.94
C ALA A 20 -4.08 23.52 12.41
N LYS A 21 -4.79 24.52 11.86
CA LYS A 21 -6.23 24.71 12.17
C LYS A 21 -7.08 23.53 11.70
N GLU A 22 -6.78 22.98 10.51
CA GLU A 22 -7.51 21.81 10.01
C GLU A 22 -7.22 20.56 10.86
N LEU A 23 -5.96 20.36 11.28
CA LEU A 23 -5.61 19.29 12.22
C LEU A 23 -6.38 19.40 13.52
N LYS A 24 -6.48 20.60 14.08
CA LYS A 24 -7.23 20.82 15.31
C LYS A 24 -8.72 20.49 15.16
N LYS A 25 -9.33 20.80 14.01
CA LYS A 25 -10.72 20.39 13.72
C LYS A 25 -10.88 18.88 13.63
N ILE A 26 -9.88 18.18 13.07
CA ILE A 26 -9.89 16.72 13.03
C ILE A 26 -9.85 16.18 14.45
N GLU A 27 -8.94 16.68 15.29
CA GLU A 27 -8.80 16.29 16.69
C GLU A 27 -10.12 16.51 17.46
N GLU A 28 -10.71 17.72 17.37
CA GLU A 28 -11.97 18.06 18.02
C GLU A 28 -13.14 17.14 17.65
N ARG A 29 -13.15 16.60 16.44
CA ARG A 29 -14.20 15.67 15.98
C ARG A 29 -13.89 14.22 16.29
N PHE A 30 -12.61 13.86 16.27
CA PHE A 30 -12.20 12.47 16.42
C PHE A 30 -12.15 12.03 17.88
N ILE A 31 -11.74 12.90 18.81
CA ILE A 31 -11.68 12.58 20.24
C ILE A 31 -13.02 12.10 20.81
N PRO A 32 -14.17 12.78 20.57
CA PRO A 32 -15.46 12.27 21.07
C PRO A 32 -15.81 10.87 20.54
N PHE A 33 -15.43 10.57 19.31
CA PHE A 33 -15.62 9.25 18.74
C PHE A 33 -14.76 8.19 19.45
N LEU A 34 -13.48 8.50 19.74
CA LEU A 34 -12.60 7.61 20.52
C LEU A 34 -13.18 7.33 21.92
N HIS A 35 -13.76 8.33 22.58
CA HIS A 35 -14.41 8.14 23.88
C HIS A 35 -15.59 7.17 23.80
N ILE A 36 -16.46 7.32 22.79
CA ILE A 36 -17.57 6.40 22.55
C ILE A 36 -17.06 4.96 22.31
N CYS A 37 -16.00 4.82 21.50
CA CYS A 37 -15.40 3.52 21.24
C CYS A 37 -14.83 2.87 22.50
N ARG A 38 -14.18 3.66 23.36
CA ARG A 38 -13.63 3.20 24.64
C ARG A 38 -14.74 2.73 25.58
N GLU A 39 -15.80 3.52 25.73
CA GLU A 39 -16.95 3.19 26.58
C GLU A 39 -17.66 1.91 26.13
N ASN A 40 -17.66 1.63 24.84
CA ASN A 40 -18.30 0.46 24.25
C ASN A 40 -17.32 -0.69 23.94
N HIS A 41 -16.09 -0.61 24.41
CA HIS A 41 -15.03 -1.63 24.13
C HIS A 41 -14.93 -1.99 22.65
N THR A 42 -14.98 -0.98 21.80
CA THR A 42 -14.98 -1.14 20.35
C THR A 42 -13.66 -0.69 19.76
N ALA A 43 -12.95 -1.61 19.10
CA ALA A 43 -11.76 -1.27 18.34
C ALA A 43 -12.11 -0.50 17.06
N ILE A 44 -11.19 0.35 16.61
CA ILE A 44 -11.35 1.11 15.37
C ILE A 44 -10.35 0.65 14.30
N ARG A 45 -10.73 0.84 13.06
CA ARG A 45 -9.79 0.70 11.95
C ARG A 45 -9.59 2.04 11.26
N ILE A 46 -8.35 2.54 11.32
CA ILE A 46 -7.92 3.70 10.55
C ILE A 46 -7.58 3.24 9.14
N GLY A 47 -8.39 3.63 8.18
CA GLY A 47 -8.24 3.23 6.78
C GLY A 47 -7.88 4.41 5.88
N VAL A 48 -6.74 4.31 5.19
CA VAL A 48 -6.31 5.29 4.19
C VAL A 48 -6.23 4.60 2.83
N ASN A 49 -6.91 5.18 1.84
CA ASN A 49 -6.88 4.70 0.47
C ASN A 49 -6.20 5.74 -0.43
N HIS A 50 -5.29 5.26 -1.25
CA HIS A 50 -4.75 6.05 -2.37
C HIS A 50 -5.89 6.57 -3.26
N GLY A 51 -5.78 7.81 -3.72
CA GLY A 51 -6.82 8.44 -4.52
C GLY A 51 -7.97 9.09 -3.73
N SER A 52 -8.08 8.85 -2.40
CA SER A 52 -9.11 9.47 -1.54
C SER A 52 -8.53 10.34 -0.41
N LEU A 53 -7.29 10.78 -0.58
CA LEU A 53 -6.64 11.71 0.36
C LEU A 53 -7.36 13.06 0.37
N SER A 54 -7.37 13.76 1.51
CA SER A 54 -7.92 15.11 1.59
C SER A 54 -7.12 16.09 0.74
N ASP A 55 -7.77 17.18 0.31
CA ASP A 55 -7.11 18.20 -0.51
C ASP A 55 -5.91 18.82 0.23
N ARG A 56 -5.99 18.95 1.54
CA ARG A 56 -4.91 19.43 2.41
C ARG A 56 -3.65 18.54 2.31
N ILE A 57 -3.81 17.23 2.44
CA ILE A 57 -2.71 16.28 2.30
C ILE A 57 -2.15 16.29 0.87
N ARG A 58 -3.03 16.24 -0.14
CA ARG A 58 -2.60 16.24 -1.54
C ARG A 58 -1.85 17.50 -1.94
N ASN A 59 -2.26 18.66 -1.46
CA ASN A 59 -1.59 19.90 -1.78
C ASN A 59 -0.22 20.02 -1.12
N ARG A 60 -0.02 19.42 0.07
CA ARG A 60 1.25 19.47 0.80
C ARG A 60 2.22 18.35 0.41
N TYR A 61 1.72 17.13 0.28
CA TYR A 61 2.53 15.91 0.09
C TYR A 61 2.33 15.25 -1.27
N GLY A 62 1.34 15.68 -2.05
CA GLY A 62 0.94 15.00 -3.27
C GLY A 62 0.09 13.76 -3.03
N ASP A 63 -0.27 13.09 -4.10
CA ASP A 63 -0.92 11.77 -4.07
C ASP A 63 0.17 10.68 -4.09
N THR A 64 0.98 10.66 -3.05
CA THR A 64 2.23 9.90 -2.92
C THR A 64 2.16 8.96 -1.72
N PRO A 65 3.04 7.96 -1.63
CA PRO A 65 3.19 7.15 -0.42
C PRO A 65 3.40 7.97 0.86
N GLU A 66 4.17 9.04 0.77
CA GLU A 66 4.44 9.96 1.88
C GLU A 66 3.16 10.66 2.34
N GLY A 67 2.31 11.10 1.41
CA GLY A 67 1.00 11.70 1.71
C GLY A 67 0.04 10.70 2.35
N ILE A 68 0.04 9.45 1.90
CA ILE A 68 -0.73 8.35 2.49
C ILE A 68 -0.30 8.12 3.93
N VAL A 69 1.01 8.03 4.17
CA VAL A 69 1.58 7.82 5.51
C VAL A 69 1.24 8.97 6.44
N GLU A 70 1.46 10.21 6.03
CA GLU A 70 1.14 11.37 6.89
C GLU A 70 -0.36 11.43 7.20
N SER A 71 -1.24 11.17 6.22
CA SER A 71 -2.68 11.09 6.45
C SER A 71 -3.06 10.06 7.53
N CYS A 72 -2.31 8.95 7.63
CA CYS A 72 -2.50 7.95 8.67
C CYS A 72 -1.93 8.42 10.01
N MET A 73 -0.68 8.90 10.01
CA MET A 73 0.04 9.32 11.21
C MET A 73 -0.64 10.46 11.98
N GLU A 74 -1.34 11.35 11.28
CA GLU A 74 -2.13 12.40 11.93
C GLU A 74 -3.18 11.83 12.89
N PHE A 75 -3.89 10.78 12.47
CA PHE A 75 -4.88 10.10 13.32
C PHE A 75 -4.22 9.26 14.41
N LEU A 76 -3.12 8.60 14.10
CA LEU A 76 -2.39 7.78 15.08
C LEU A 76 -1.81 8.63 16.22
N ARG A 77 -1.31 9.83 15.92
CA ARG A 77 -0.84 10.78 16.97
C ARG A 77 -1.97 11.19 17.91
N ILE A 78 -3.21 11.32 17.40
CA ILE A 78 -4.38 11.60 18.23
C ILE A 78 -4.71 10.39 19.11
N CYS A 79 -4.71 9.18 18.53
CA CYS A 79 -4.94 7.95 19.31
C CYS A 79 -3.90 7.80 20.42
N GLN A 80 -2.62 7.98 20.13
CA GLN A 80 -1.54 7.92 21.11
C GLN A 80 -1.71 8.97 22.22
N LYS A 81 -2.03 10.22 21.86
CA LYS A 81 -2.31 11.31 22.82
C LYS A 81 -3.48 10.98 23.74
N GLU A 82 -4.52 10.36 23.21
CA GLU A 82 -5.71 9.95 23.96
C GLU A 82 -5.55 8.59 24.66
N HIS A 83 -4.38 7.94 24.57
CA HIS A 83 -4.13 6.59 25.09
C HIS A 83 -5.18 5.58 24.62
N PHE A 84 -5.49 5.61 23.32
CA PHE A 84 -6.43 4.69 22.67
C PHE A 84 -5.66 3.71 21.78
N ASP A 85 -5.49 2.48 22.26
CA ASP A 85 -4.63 1.46 21.64
C ASP A 85 -5.41 0.41 20.84
N ASP A 86 -6.75 0.39 20.95
CA ASP A 86 -7.61 -0.55 20.21
C ASP A 86 -7.75 -0.12 18.73
N VAL A 87 -6.62 -0.09 18.02
CA VAL A 87 -6.52 0.43 16.65
C VAL A 87 -5.94 -0.63 15.72
N VAL A 88 -6.55 -0.80 14.55
CA VAL A 88 -5.99 -1.52 13.40
C VAL A 88 -5.80 -0.53 12.26
N ILE A 89 -4.72 -0.67 11.52
CA ILE A 89 -4.42 0.22 10.40
C ILE A 89 -4.62 -0.51 9.07
N SER A 90 -5.16 0.19 8.09
CA SER A 90 -5.31 -0.33 6.74
C SER A 90 -4.90 0.71 5.71
N ILE A 91 -3.79 0.47 5.02
CA ILE A 91 -3.43 1.21 3.81
C ILE A 91 -3.77 0.36 2.59
N LYS A 92 -4.51 0.94 1.66
CA LYS A 92 -4.92 0.29 0.43
C LYS A 92 -4.67 1.19 -0.79
N ALA A 93 -4.22 0.57 -1.86
CA ALA A 93 -4.10 1.18 -3.16
C ALA A 93 -4.38 0.15 -4.25
N SER A 94 -4.80 0.59 -5.43
CA SER A 94 -4.90 -0.26 -6.62
C SER A 94 -3.54 -0.52 -7.28
N ASN A 95 -2.58 0.39 -7.08
CA ASN A 95 -1.19 0.18 -7.48
C ASN A 95 -0.43 -0.53 -6.36
N THR A 96 0.05 -1.74 -6.65
CA THR A 96 0.75 -2.60 -5.69
C THR A 96 2.05 -1.99 -5.18
N MET A 97 2.82 -1.31 -6.03
CA MET A 97 4.06 -0.63 -5.64
C MET A 97 3.79 0.51 -4.65
N VAL A 98 2.77 1.33 -4.94
CA VAL A 98 2.35 2.42 -4.04
C VAL A 98 1.91 1.84 -2.69
N MET A 99 1.12 0.77 -2.69
CA MET A 99 0.63 0.13 -1.48
C MET A 99 1.78 -0.43 -0.63
N VAL A 100 2.68 -1.23 -1.22
CA VAL A 100 3.82 -1.84 -0.52
C VAL A 100 4.75 -0.77 0.04
N ARG A 101 5.09 0.25 -0.77
CA ARG A 101 5.93 1.36 -0.32
C ARG A 101 5.30 2.13 0.83
N SER A 102 4.00 2.45 0.73
CA SER A 102 3.29 3.18 1.79
C SER A 102 3.28 2.42 3.10
N VAL A 103 3.06 1.10 3.08
CA VAL A 103 3.06 0.29 4.30
C VAL A 103 4.46 0.23 4.92
N ARG A 104 5.51 0.03 4.12
CA ARG A 104 6.90 0.03 4.62
C ARG A 104 7.28 1.39 5.24
N LEU A 105 6.92 2.50 4.58
CA LEU A 105 7.14 3.85 5.11
C LEU A 105 6.34 4.11 6.39
N LEU A 106 5.10 3.58 6.47
CA LEU A 106 4.29 3.72 7.67
C LEU A 106 4.93 3.01 8.86
N ILE A 107 5.47 1.82 8.67
CA ILE A 107 6.17 1.09 9.73
C ILE A 107 7.37 1.90 10.24
N ASP A 108 8.22 2.39 9.32
CA ASP A 108 9.36 3.24 9.69
C ASP A 108 8.91 4.51 10.47
N ALA A 109 7.79 5.11 10.09
CA ALA A 109 7.23 6.27 10.79
C ALA A 109 6.64 5.90 12.16
N MET A 110 5.98 4.77 12.28
CA MET A 110 5.44 4.25 13.54
C MET A 110 6.55 3.86 14.52
N ASP A 111 7.57 3.15 14.05
CA ASP A 111 8.72 2.75 14.87
C ASP A 111 9.43 3.98 15.46
N LYS A 112 9.63 5.03 14.66
CA LYS A 112 10.18 6.31 15.14
C LYS A 112 9.32 7.03 16.18
N ALA A 113 8.02 6.75 16.19
CA ALA A 113 7.05 7.33 17.12
C ALA A 113 6.67 6.39 18.28
N ASP A 114 7.35 5.24 18.41
CA ASP A 114 7.04 4.19 19.39
C ASP A 114 5.58 3.71 19.31
N MET A 115 5.11 3.44 18.09
CA MET A 115 3.77 2.96 17.78
C MET A 115 3.84 1.57 17.14
N HIS A 116 3.07 0.60 17.65
CA HIS A 116 3.10 -0.81 17.22
C HIS A 116 1.70 -1.35 16.94
N TYR A 117 0.93 -0.63 16.12
CA TYR A 117 -0.44 -1.02 15.79
C TYR A 117 -0.49 -2.12 14.72
N PRO A 118 -1.39 -3.11 14.83
CA PRO A 118 -1.56 -4.15 13.84
C PRO A 118 -2.03 -3.62 12.48
N LEU A 119 -1.62 -4.32 11.42
CA LEU A 119 -1.83 -3.94 10.03
C LEU A 119 -2.79 -4.89 9.32
N HIS A 120 -3.77 -4.32 8.64
CA HIS A 120 -4.67 -5.01 7.73
C HIS A 120 -4.28 -4.72 6.28
N LEU A 121 -3.75 -5.73 5.58
CA LEU A 121 -3.26 -5.59 4.22
C LEU A 121 -4.35 -5.83 3.18
N GLY A 122 -4.29 -5.13 2.07
CA GLY A 122 -5.17 -5.37 0.93
C GLY A 122 -4.84 -4.51 -0.28
N VAL A 123 -5.04 -5.09 -1.46
CA VAL A 123 -5.01 -4.36 -2.73
C VAL A 123 -6.45 -4.07 -3.13
N THR A 124 -6.78 -2.80 -3.43
CA THR A 124 -8.11 -2.44 -3.92
C THR A 124 -8.19 -2.61 -5.43
N GLU A 125 -9.38 -2.96 -5.92
CA GLU A 125 -9.62 -3.09 -7.36
C GLU A 125 -8.59 -4.01 -8.04
N ALA A 126 -8.36 -5.16 -7.43
CA ALA A 126 -7.36 -6.10 -7.96
C ALA A 126 -7.79 -6.67 -9.33
N GLY A 127 -9.10 -6.76 -9.58
CA GLY A 127 -9.65 -7.32 -10.81
C GLY A 127 -10.29 -8.68 -10.58
N GLU A 128 -10.49 -9.42 -11.65
CA GLU A 128 -11.13 -10.73 -11.66
C GLU A 128 -10.16 -11.82 -12.12
N GLY A 129 -10.57 -13.05 -11.94
CA GLY A 129 -9.85 -14.22 -12.44
C GLY A 129 -8.43 -14.31 -11.91
N GLU A 130 -7.53 -14.74 -12.75
CA GLU A 130 -6.12 -14.95 -12.41
C GLU A 130 -5.39 -13.63 -12.15
N ASP A 131 -5.67 -12.59 -12.94
CA ASP A 131 -5.03 -11.27 -12.79
C ASP A 131 -5.28 -10.66 -11.41
N GLY A 132 -6.52 -10.73 -10.91
CA GLY A 132 -6.85 -10.25 -9.56
C GLY A 132 -6.13 -11.02 -8.46
N ARG A 133 -5.97 -12.34 -8.64
CA ARG A 133 -5.23 -13.21 -7.72
C ARG A 133 -3.74 -12.89 -7.71
N ILE A 134 -3.14 -12.76 -8.88
CA ILE A 134 -1.71 -12.40 -9.03
C ILE A 134 -1.44 -11.02 -8.44
N LYS A 135 -2.28 -10.04 -8.75
CA LYS A 135 -2.13 -8.67 -8.24
C LYS A 135 -2.22 -8.62 -6.72
N SER A 136 -3.16 -9.35 -6.14
CA SER A 136 -3.28 -9.49 -4.68
C SER A 136 -2.06 -10.19 -4.08
N ALA A 137 -1.58 -11.26 -4.71
CA ALA A 137 -0.40 -11.98 -4.27
C ALA A 137 0.87 -11.11 -4.32
N VAL A 138 1.05 -10.31 -5.38
CA VAL A 138 2.20 -9.40 -5.48
C VAL A 138 2.18 -8.34 -4.36
N GLY A 139 1.04 -7.68 -4.14
CA GLY A 139 0.97 -6.61 -3.14
C GLY A 139 1.01 -7.14 -1.70
N ILE A 140 0.11 -8.06 -1.35
CA ILE A 140 0.01 -8.61 0.00
C ILE A 140 1.20 -9.53 0.29
N GLY A 141 1.56 -10.40 -0.66
CA GLY A 141 2.64 -11.36 -0.48
C GLY A 141 4.01 -10.73 -0.28
N ALA A 142 4.30 -9.60 -0.94
CA ALA A 142 5.54 -8.85 -0.70
C ALA A 142 5.67 -8.40 0.76
N LEU A 143 4.58 -7.91 1.36
CA LEU A 143 4.58 -7.47 2.76
C LEU A 143 4.62 -8.65 3.74
N LEU A 144 3.85 -9.71 3.47
CA LEU A 144 3.91 -10.93 4.29
C LEU A 144 5.31 -11.56 4.27
N ALA A 145 6.02 -11.51 3.14
CA ALA A 145 7.40 -11.98 3.02
C ALA A 145 8.39 -11.13 3.83
N ASP A 146 8.07 -9.86 4.06
CA ASP A 146 8.82 -8.97 4.97
C ASP A 146 8.48 -9.23 6.46
N GLY A 147 7.52 -10.12 6.76
CA GLY A 147 7.00 -10.32 8.12
C GLY A 147 5.98 -9.27 8.54
N ILE A 148 5.39 -8.55 7.60
CA ILE A 148 4.45 -7.45 7.82
C ILE A 148 3.03 -7.90 7.51
N GLY A 149 2.11 -7.68 8.45
CA GLY A 149 0.68 -7.89 8.28
C GLY A 149 0.08 -8.90 9.25
N ASP A 150 -1.00 -8.49 9.89
CA ASP A 150 -1.70 -9.26 10.91
C ASP A 150 -3.02 -9.84 10.38
N THR A 151 -3.63 -9.14 9.44
CA THR A 151 -4.81 -9.60 8.72
C THR A 151 -4.73 -9.20 7.24
N VAL A 152 -5.40 -9.95 6.37
CA VAL A 152 -5.40 -9.70 4.93
C VAL A 152 -6.82 -9.67 4.37
N ARG A 153 -7.02 -8.89 3.32
CA ARG A 153 -8.20 -8.93 2.46
C ARG A 153 -7.78 -8.99 1.00
N VAL A 154 -8.17 -10.03 0.33
CA VAL A 154 -8.21 -10.10 -1.13
C VAL A 154 -9.48 -9.40 -1.61
N SER A 155 -9.43 -8.64 -2.68
CA SER A 155 -10.59 -7.93 -3.25
C SER A 155 -10.69 -8.25 -4.74
N LEU A 156 -11.60 -9.15 -5.08
CA LEU A 156 -11.86 -9.59 -6.45
C LEU A 156 -13.19 -9.03 -6.95
N SER A 157 -13.34 -8.94 -8.27
CA SER A 157 -14.61 -8.63 -8.94
C SER A 157 -15.43 -9.92 -9.16
N GLU A 158 -15.49 -10.77 -8.13
CA GLU A 158 -16.16 -12.06 -8.11
C GLU A 158 -17.09 -12.12 -6.89
N GLU A 159 -17.81 -13.24 -6.71
CA GLU A 159 -18.60 -13.46 -5.49
C GLU A 159 -17.68 -13.42 -4.26
N PRO A 160 -18.12 -12.80 -3.15
CA PRO A 160 -17.25 -12.57 -1.97
C PRO A 160 -16.62 -13.85 -1.40
N GLU A 161 -17.29 -14.99 -1.54
CA GLU A 161 -16.79 -16.30 -1.08
C GLU A 161 -15.53 -16.74 -1.83
N ALA A 162 -15.32 -16.29 -3.06
CA ALA A 162 -14.14 -16.59 -3.84
C ALA A 162 -12.85 -15.94 -3.29
N GLU A 163 -12.97 -14.86 -2.52
CA GLU A 163 -11.84 -14.16 -1.90
C GLU A 163 -11.19 -15.01 -0.79
N ILE A 164 -11.96 -15.79 -0.03
CA ILE A 164 -11.49 -16.52 1.16
C ILE A 164 -10.44 -17.58 0.81
N PRO A 165 -10.66 -18.49 -0.14
CA PRO A 165 -9.65 -19.49 -0.51
C PRO A 165 -8.37 -18.85 -1.04
N VAL A 166 -8.48 -17.76 -1.78
CA VAL A 166 -7.32 -17.04 -2.34
C VAL A 166 -6.49 -16.41 -1.22
N ALA A 167 -7.15 -15.73 -0.28
CA ALA A 167 -6.47 -15.12 0.86
C ALA A 167 -5.78 -16.19 1.73
N ARG A 168 -6.46 -17.31 2.01
CA ARG A 168 -5.91 -18.43 2.78
C ARG A 168 -4.73 -19.07 2.08
N HIS A 169 -4.86 -19.37 0.79
CA HIS A 169 -3.76 -19.95 0.01
C HIS A 169 -2.51 -19.07 0.04
N LEU A 170 -2.67 -17.76 -0.09
CA LEU A 170 -1.55 -16.81 -0.02
C LEU A 170 -0.86 -16.84 1.36
N VAL A 171 -1.64 -16.81 2.44
CA VAL A 171 -1.10 -16.85 3.81
C VAL A 171 -0.41 -18.19 4.05
N ASP A 172 -1.03 -19.31 3.71
CA ASP A 172 -0.46 -20.66 3.88
C ASP A 172 0.82 -20.82 3.08
N TYR A 173 0.87 -20.29 1.84
CA TYR A 173 2.06 -20.32 1.01
C TYR A 173 3.24 -19.60 1.67
N VAL A 174 3.03 -18.39 2.17
CA VAL A 174 4.10 -17.64 2.85
C VAL A 174 4.50 -18.31 4.16
N THR A 175 3.52 -18.73 4.97
CA THR A 175 3.76 -19.38 6.27
C THR A 175 4.52 -20.70 6.11
N SER A 176 4.20 -21.50 5.10
CA SER A 176 4.88 -22.78 4.84
C SER A 176 6.36 -22.62 4.49
N ARG A 177 6.78 -21.42 4.11
CA ARG A 177 8.18 -21.10 3.80
C ARG A 177 8.94 -20.52 5.01
N ALA A 178 8.29 -20.35 6.14
CA ALA A 178 8.94 -19.88 7.36
C ALA A 178 10.01 -20.89 7.80
N GLY A 179 11.17 -20.37 8.24
CA GLY A 179 12.26 -21.20 8.71
C GLY A 179 13.16 -21.82 7.62
N HIS A 180 12.96 -21.47 6.33
CA HIS A 180 13.94 -21.84 5.31
C HIS A 180 15.31 -21.19 5.57
N LEU A 181 16.38 -21.81 5.06
CA LEU A 181 17.72 -21.27 5.16
C LEU A 181 17.81 -19.87 4.53
N LEU A 182 18.57 -18.99 5.17
CA LEU A 182 18.82 -17.65 4.63
C LEU A 182 19.46 -17.77 3.24
N ILE A 183 18.84 -17.15 2.26
CA ILE A 183 19.41 -17.02 0.92
C ILE A 183 20.32 -15.77 0.95
N PRO A 184 21.65 -15.93 0.85
CA PRO A 184 22.55 -14.80 0.84
C PRO A 184 22.27 -13.93 -0.39
N GLY A 185 22.22 -12.63 -0.19
CA GLY A 185 22.05 -11.66 -1.25
C GLY A 185 22.96 -10.46 -1.07
N GLU A 186 23.33 -9.82 -2.16
CA GLU A 186 24.08 -8.59 -2.13
C GLU A 186 23.14 -7.41 -2.44
N LYS A 187 23.36 -6.29 -1.72
CA LYS A 187 22.61 -5.07 -2.02
C LYS A 187 23.14 -4.49 -3.34
N ALA A 188 22.27 -4.31 -4.32
CA ALA A 188 22.61 -3.56 -5.53
C ALA A 188 22.88 -2.10 -5.16
N ILE A 189 24.10 -1.62 -5.46
CA ILE A 189 24.58 -0.30 -5.02
C ILE A 189 23.96 0.82 -5.88
N ASP A 190 23.82 0.60 -7.19
CA ASP A 190 23.42 1.62 -8.17
C ASP A 190 22.08 1.30 -8.84
N PHE A 191 21.20 0.58 -8.18
CA PHE A 191 19.91 0.21 -8.72
C PHE A 191 18.78 0.83 -7.91
N ASP A 192 18.09 1.83 -8.50
CA ASP A 192 16.83 2.37 -7.96
C ASP A 192 15.66 1.53 -8.46
N TRP A 193 15.21 0.60 -7.65
CA TRP A 193 14.07 -0.27 -7.97
C TRP A 193 12.71 0.43 -7.85
N LEU A 194 12.67 1.65 -7.30
CA LEU A 194 11.47 2.49 -7.29
C LEU A 194 11.33 3.30 -8.57
N HIS A 195 12.47 3.69 -9.17
CA HIS A 195 12.53 4.44 -10.41
C HIS A 195 13.53 3.75 -11.36
N PRO A 196 13.21 2.53 -11.81
CA PRO A 196 14.15 1.74 -12.60
C PRO A 196 14.45 2.45 -13.91
N SER A 197 15.72 2.61 -14.21
CA SER A 197 16.19 3.06 -15.51
C SER A 197 16.58 1.87 -16.37
N ARG A 198 16.27 1.96 -17.66
CA ARG A 198 16.68 0.93 -18.60
C ARG A 198 18.19 0.93 -18.75
N ARG A 199 18.85 -0.21 -18.60
CA ARG A 199 20.27 -0.37 -18.84
C ARG A 199 20.59 -0.07 -20.31
N PRO A 200 21.56 0.80 -20.64
CA PRO A 200 22.00 1.04 -22.01
C PRO A 200 22.55 -0.25 -22.64
N THR A 201 22.11 -0.56 -23.83
CA THR A 201 22.60 -1.71 -24.59
C THR A 201 22.88 -1.32 -26.03
N LYS A 202 23.82 -2.01 -26.67
CA LYS A 202 24.05 -1.86 -28.14
C LYS A 202 22.94 -2.56 -28.89
N PRO A 203 22.33 -1.92 -29.91
CA PRO A 203 21.32 -2.56 -30.72
C PRO A 203 21.94 -3.62 -31.63
N VAL A 204 21.27 -4.77 -31.74
CA VAL A 204 21.55 -5.83 -32.70
C VAL A 204 20.23 -6.15 -33.40
N ARG A 205 20.11 -5.71 -34.65
CA ARG A 205 18.84 -5.71 -35.41
C ARG A 205 17.77 -4.92 -34.64
N ASN A 206 16.63 -5.54 -34.32
CA ASN A 206 15.55 -4.95 -33.50
C ASN A 206 15.62 -5.34 -32.01
N ILE A 207 16.79 -5.80 -31.54
CA ILE A 207 17.01 -6.20 -30.14
C ILE A 207 17.95 -5.18 -29.48
N GLY A 208 17.62 -4.74 -28.29
CA GLY A 208 18.44 -3.80 -27.51
C GLY A 208 18.30 -2.33 -27.93
N GLY A 209 19.20 -1.47 -27.48
CA GLY A 209 19.08 -0.02 -27.66
C GLY A 209 17.77 0.51 -27.04
N GLU A 210 17.08 1.35 -27.79
CA GLU A 210 15.78 1.95 -27.45
C GLU A 210 14.58 1.06 -27.82
N GLN A 211 14.84 -0.11 -28.42
CA GLN A 211 13.77 -1.00 -28.90
C GLN A 211 13.02 -1.64 -27.75
N VAL A 212 11.73 -1.97 -27.96
CA VAL A 212 10.95 -2.79 -27.04
C VAL A 212 11.51 -4.23 -27.00
N PRO A 213 11.29 -4.97 -25.90
CA PRO A 213 11.67 -6.37 -25.85
C PRO A 213 10.98 -7.17 -26.94
N VAL A 214 11.72 -8.09 -27.58
CA VAL A 214 11.19 -8.99 -28.59
C VAL A 214 10.72 -10.29 -27.97
N VAL A 215 9.72 -10.90 -28.60
CA VAL A 215 9.18 -12.20 -28.20
C VAL A 215 9.78 -13.27 -29.10
N ILE A 216 10.37 -14.30 -28.48
CA ILE A 216 10.92 -15.46 -29.19
C ILE A 216 10.10 -16.68 -28.82
N SER A 217 9.62 -17.43 -29.79
CA SER A 217 8.86 -18.67 -29.58
C SER A 217 9.60 -19.86 -30.19
N SER A 218 9.50 -21.01 -29.57
CA SER A 218 9.92 -22.29 -30.16
C SER A 218 8.83 -22.96 -31.02
N ASN A 219 7.63 -22.36 -31.03
CA ASN A 219 6.52 -22.84 -31.85
C ASN A 219 6.51 -22.09 -33.18
N ALA A 220 6.74 -22.84 -34.28
CA ALA A 220 6.77 -22.28 -35.63
C ALA A 220 5.44 -21.66 -36.10
N ASP A 221 4.34 -22.02 -35.46
CA ASP A 221 3.01 -21.50 -35.79
C ASP A 221 2.62 -20.27 -34.97
N ASP A 222 3.51 -19.76 -34.10
CA ASP A 222 3.25 -18.62 -33.26
C ASP A 222 3.40 -17.29 -34.06
N THR A 223 2.27 -16.85 -34.63
CA THR A 223 2.20 -15.61 -35.42
C THR A 223 2.38 -14.32 -34.62
N LYS A 224 2.47 -14.40 -33.28
CA LYS A 224 2.67 -13.24 -32.39
C LYS A 224 4.11 -13.08 -31.93
N ALA A 225 4.97 -14.05 -32.23
CA ALA A 225 6.40 -13.96 -31.94
C ALA A 225 7.13 -13.13 -32.98
N ASP A 226 8.12 -12.37 -32.55
CA ASP A 226 9.02 -11.61 -33.43
C ASP A 226 10.06 -12.53 -34.08
N TYR A 227 10.38 -13.62 -33.42
CA TYR A 227 11.33 -14.66 -33.88
C TYR A 227 10.83 -16.05 -33.51
N ILE A 228 11.13 -17.01 -34.38
CA ILE A 228 10.88 -18.46 -34.19
C ILE A 228 12.22 -19.17 -33.97
#